data_daff8aa95d23fc4f06dc469f45461f6a
#
_entry.id   daff8aa95d23fc4f06dc469f45461f6a
#
_cell.length_a   1.000
_cell.length_b   1.000
_cell.length_c   1.000
_cell.angle_alpha   90.00
_cell.angle_beta   90.00
_cell.angle_gamma   90.00
#
_symmetry.space_group_name_H-M   'P 1'
#
loop_
_entity.id
_entity.type
_entity.pdbx_description
1 polymer ?
#
loop_
_entity_poly.entity_id
_entity_poly.type
_entity_poly.pdbx_seq_one_letter_code
_entity_poly.pdbx_strand_id
1 'polypeptide(L)'
;SVAGAAPQAEYVPIGTLRRTLITREKTLALPPNQLPGYRLLDRLVSRDARRAAKRDFLFDVVPRGGVVIEVGVFDGDFSERILALNEPRKLHLVDPWFTKDDGTLYDGPTQQFASAEQASARLEDQYRHVTTRFSGEIASGRIEVHRTLSHLAAPQFPDEHFDWIYVDASHFYDDVKVDLEAFWPKLKRGGYIAGDDYDRRGIWEHGVTRAVDEFVASGVPQKIRLHNHQFLLRKR
;
A
#
# COMPACT_ATOMS: atom_id res chain seq x y z
N SER A 1 5.14 47.59 -16.39
CA SER A 1 4.82 46.23 -16.84
C SER A 1 4.89 45.30 -15.64
N VAL A 2 3.71 44.95 -15.14
CA VAL A 2 3.55 44.02 -13.99
C VAL A 2 3.28 42.65 -14.58
N ALA A 3 4.20 41.70 -14.38
CA ALA A 3 3.98 40.33 -14.77
C ALA A 3 3.05 39.67 -13.72
N GLY A 4 1.85 39.25 -14.17
CA GLY A 4 0.90 38.53 -13.36
C GLY A 4 1.37 37.12 -13.11
N ALA A 5 1.47 36.75 -11.83
CA ALA A 5 1.68 35.38 -11.40
C ALA A 5 0.44 34.55 -11.72
N ALA A 6 0.63 33.39 -12.35
CA ALA A 6 -0.42 32.40 -12.57
C ALA A 6 -0.92 31.85 -11.22
N PRO A 7 -2.23 31.58 -11.04
CA PRO A 7 -2.74 31.02 -9.81
C PRO A 7 -2.23 29.59 -9.63
N GLN A 8 -1.64 29.32 -8.47
CA GLN A 8 -1.32 27.96 -8.06
C GLN A 8 -2.64 27.21 -7.83
N ALA A 9 -2.79 26.05 -8.47
CA ALA A 9 -3.94 25.18 -8.25
C ALA A 9 -3.87 24.64 -6.82
N GLU A 10 -4.86 25.00 -5.99
CA GLU A 10 -5.02 24.41 -4.66
C GLU A 10 -5.33 22.91 -4.78
N TYR A 11 -4.51 22.11 -4.14
CA TYR A 11 -4.71 20.67 -3.99
C TYR A 11 -5.91 20.42 -3.05
N VAL A 12 -7.01 19.88 -3.60
CA VAL A 12 -8.18 19.44 -2.82
C VAL A 12 -8.10 17.92 -2.67
N PRO A 13 -7.93 17.39 -1.44
CA PRO A 13 -7.89 15.96 -1.22
C PRO A 13 -9.20 15.28 -1.66
N ILE A 14 -9.10 14.19 -2.41
CA ILE A 14 -10.24 13.42 -2.96
C ILE A 14 -11.24 12.98 -1.88
N GLY A 15 -10.76 12.78 -0.63
CA GLY A 15 -11.59 12.45 0.53
C GLY A 15 -12.63 13.51 0.90
N THR A 16 -12.37 14.79 0.62
CA THR A 16 -13.29 15.91 0.94
C THR A 16 -14.51 15.93 0.04
N LEU A 17 -14.34 15.54 -1.22
CA LEU A 17 -15.44 15.50 -2.21
C LEU A 17 -16.48 14.39 -1.92
N ARG A 18 -16.09 13.29 -1.27
CA ARG A 18 -17.03 12.21 -0.90
C ARG A 18 -17.91 12.56 0.31
N ARG A 19 -17.42 13.36 1.28
CA ARG A 19 -18.21 13.73 2.47
C ARG A 19 -19.36 14.70 2.16
N THR A 20 -19.23 15.53 1.13
CA THR A 20 -20.26 16.51 0.76
C THR A 20 -21.43 15.89 -0.01
N LEU A 21 -21.26 14.69 -0.59
CA LEU A 21 -22.28 14.02 -1.41
C LEU A 21 -23.08 12.93 -0.67
N ILE A 22 -22.77 12.64 0.61
CA ILE A 22 -23.40 11.52 1.36
C ILE A 22 -24.42 11.98 2.41
N THR A 23 -24.67 13.27 2.55
CA THR A 23 -25.74 13.74 3.45
C THR A 23 -26.93 14.22 2.65
N ARG A 24 -27.78 13.36 2.22
CA ARG A 24 -29.26 13.37 2.23
C ARG A 24 -29.86 12.43 1.17
N GLU A 25 -30.85 11.66 1.65
CA GLU A 25 -31.86 10.90 0.92
C GLU A 25 -31.49 9.49 0.41
N LYS A 26 -32.27 8.52 0.90
CA LYS A 26 -32.42 7.18 0.37
C LYS A 26 -32.93 7.25 -1.07
N THR A 27 -32.03 7.41 -2.02
CA THR A 27 -32.33 7.20 -3.44
C THR A 27 -31.45 6.04 -3.89
N LEU A 28 -32.01 5.08 -4.59
CA LEU A 28 -31.30 3.96 -5.22
C LEU A 28 -30.05 4.49 -5.93
N ALA A 29 -28.91 4.35 -5.30
CA ALA A 29 -27.63 4.81 -5.85
C ALA A 29 -27.27 3.90 -7.02
N LEU A 30 -27.27 4.42 -8.22
CA LEU A 30 -26.67 3.76 -9.37
C LEU A 30 -25.21 3.41 -9.06
N PRO A 31 -24.73 2.24 -9.51
CA PRO A 31 -23.34 1.89 -9.35
C PRO A 31 -22.43 2.99 -9.91
N PRO A 32 -21.25 3.27 -9.32
CA PRO A 32 -20.40 4.41 -9.67
C PRO A 32 -20.12 4.57 -11.17
N ASN A 33 -20.04 3.45 -11.91
CA ASN A 33 -19.79 3.44 -13.36
C ASN A 33 -20.96 3.95 -14.23
N GLN A 34 -22.13 4.19 -13.64
CA GLN A 34 -23.32 4.69 -14.35
C GLN A 34 -23.59 6.17 -14.11
N LEU A 35 -22.75 6.87 -13.32
CA LEU A 35 -22.92 8.30 -13.10
C LEU A 35 -22.46 9.10 -14.33
N PRO A 36 -23.24 10.12 -14.76
CA PRO A 36 -22.81 11.04 -15.82
C PRO A 36 -21.49 11.73 -15.41
N GLY A 37 -20.50 11.70 -16.30
CA GLY A 37 -19.19 12.31 -16.04
C GLY A 37 -18.14 11.37 -15.41
N TYR A 38 -18.49 10.17 -14.95
CA TYR A 38 -17.53 9.20 -14.38
C TYR A 38 -16.35 8.95 -15.32
N ARG A 39 -16.59 8.77 -16.63
CA ARG A 39 -15.54 8.56 -17.65
C ARG A 39 -14.61 9.75 -17.83
N LEU A 40 -15.07 10.97 -17.53
CA LEU A 40 -14.25 12.17 -17.64
C LEU A 40 -13.32 12.32 -16.44
N LEU A 41 -13.84 12.08 -15.22
CA LEU A 41 -13.06 12.07 -13.98
C LEU A 41 -12.02 10.94 -13.99
N ASP A 42 -12.37 9.76 -14.52
CA ASP A 42 -11.47 8.61 -14.62
C ASP A 42 -10.27 8.87 -15.56
N ARG A 43 -10.38 9.81 -16.51
CA ARG A 43 -9.26 10.22 -17.36
C ARG A 43 -8.27 11.17 -16.67
N LEU A 44 -8.70 11.86 -15.61
CA LEU A 44 -7.89 12.81 -14.85
C LEU A 44 -7.11 12.14 -13.71
N VAL A 45 -7.49 10.91 -13.35
CA VAL A 45 -6.83 10.14 -12.28
C VAL A 45 -5.66 9.34 -12.86
N SER A 46 -4.49 9.40 -12.23
CA SER A 46 -3.31 8.64 -12.66
C SER A 46 -3.58 7.13 -12.66
N ARG A 47 -2.77 6.37 -13.41
CA ARG A 47 -2.88 4.90 -13.41
C ARG A 47 -2.66 4.32 -12.01
N ASP A 48 -1.74 4.90 -11.24
CA ASP A 48 -1.37 4.42 -9.92
C ASP A 48 -2.46 4.73 -8.90
N ALA A 49 -3.05 5.91 -8.94
CA ALA A 49 -4.20 6.23 -8.11
C ALA A 49 -5.43 5.35 -8.43
N ARG A 50 -5.63 4.95 -9.71
CA ARG A 50 -6.67 3.97 -10.08
C ARG A 50 -6.34 2.57 -9.57
N ARG A 51 -5.07 2.18 -9.62
CA ARG A 51 -4.58 0.89 -9.08
C ARG A 51 -4.78 0.85 -7.57
N ALA A 52 -4.40 1.92 -6.85
CA ALA A 52 -4.63 2.04 -5.43
C ALA A 52 -6.13 1.94 -5.06
N ALA A 53 -7.01 2.62 -5.83
CA ALA A 53 -8.46 2.57 -5.60
C ALA A 53 -9.09 1.18 -5.76
N LYS A 54 -8.47 0.26 -6.50
CA LYS A 54 -8.93 -1.13 -6.60
C LYS A 54 -8.82 -1.91 -5.29
N ARG A 55 -8.01 -1.43 -4.35
CA ARG A 55 -7.76 -2.01 -3.03
C ARG A 55 -8.73 -1.51 -1.96
N ASP A 56 -9.60 -0.52 -2.27
CA ASP A 56 -10.46 0.15 -1.29
C ASP A 56 -11.43 -0.77 -0.57
N PHE A 57 -11.83 -1.89 -1.19
CA PHE A 57 -12.68 -2.88 -0.54
C PHE A 57 -12.05 -3.48 0.73
N LEU A 58 -10.72 -3.40 0.88
CA LEU A 58 -10.03 -3.83 2.09
C LEU A 58 -10.51 -3.03 3.30
N PHE A 59 -10.77 -1.74 3.12
CA PHE A 59 -11.19 -0.84 4.20
C PHE A 59 -12.61 -1.12 4.72
N ASP A 60 -13.41 -1.91 3.99
CA ASP A 60 -14.69 -2.42 4.47
C ASP A 60 -14.54 -3.61 5.44
N VAL A 61 -13.35 -4.24 5.47
CA VAL A 61 -13.10 -5.47 6.22
C VAL A 61 -12.08 -5.29 7.34
N VAL A 62 -10.98 -4.56 7.08
CA VAL A 62 -9.90 -4.36 8.06
C VAL A 62 -10.31 -3.38 9.17
N PRO A 63 -9.79 -3.52 10.41
CA PRO A 63 -10.11 -2.61 11.51
C PRO A 63 -9.69 -1.16 11.19
N ARG A 64 -10.55 -0.19 11.55
CA ARG A 64 -10.24 1.25 11.43
C ARG A 64 -9.56 1.78 12.68
N GLY A 65 -8.77 2.84 12.53
CA GLY A 65 -8.22 3.61 13.65
C GLY A 65 -7.11 2.90 14.43
N GLY A 66 -6.65 1.73 13.96
CA GLY A 66 -5.65 0.90 14.62
C GLY A 66 -4.20 1.31 14.35
N VAL A 67 -3.28 0.41 14.70
CA VAL A 67 -1.87 0.44 14.28
C VAL A 67 -1.72 -0.41 13.05
N VAL A 68 -1.22 0.18 11.99
CA VAL A 68 -1.14 -0.41 10.65
C VAL A 68 0.30 -0.37 10.15
N ILE A 69 0.69 -1.33 9.34
CA ILE A 69 1.95 -1.32 8.63
C ILE A 69 1.72 -1.64 7.15
N GLU A 70 2.37 -0.88 6.29
CA GLU A 70 2.51 -1.11 4.85
C GLU A 70 3.95 -1.53 4.57
N VAL A 71 4.11 -2.71 3.98
CA VAL A 71 5.38 -3.31 3.57
C VAL A 71 5.45 -3.28 2.06
N GLY A 72 6.33 -2.45 1.51
CA GLY A 72 6.33 -2.05 0.11
C GLY A 72 5.46 -0.82 -0.13
N VAL A 73 6.08 0.37 -0.14
CA VAL A 73 5.40 1.67 -0.15
C VAL A 73 5.47 2.34 -1.52
N PHE A 74 6.59 2.15 -2.22
CA PHE A 74 6.86 2.76 -3.52
C PHE A 74 6.74 4.30 -3.48
N ASP A 75 5.73 4.89 -4.14
CA ASP A 75 5.46 6.35 -4.18
C ASP A 75 4.43 6.80 -3.12
N GLY A 76 3.91 5.89 -2.27
CA GLY A 76 2.99 6.20 -1.17
C GLY A 76 1.53 6.39 -1.57
N ASP A 77 1.11 6.00 -2.77
CA ASP A 77 -0.28 6.17 -3.22
C ASP A 77 -1.26 5.32 -2.41
N PHE A 78 -0.87 4.12 -2.01
CA PHE A 78 -1.73 3.30 -1.16
C PHE A 78 -1.67 3.75 0.30
N SER A 79 -0.52 4.23 0.78
CA SER A 79 -0.38 4.89 2.09
C SER A 79 -1.38 6.04 2.27
N GLU A 80 -1.54 6.90 1.25
CA GLU A 80 -2.52 8.00 1.27
C GLU A 80 -3.95 7.47 1.43
N ARG A 81 -4.28 6.36 0.76
CA ARG A 81 -5.60 5.74 0.89
C ARG A 81 -5.81 5.12 2.26
N ILE A 82 -4.79 4.47 2.82
CA ILE A 82 -4.83 3.97 4.20
C ILE A 82 -5.15 5.14 5.16
N LEU A 83 -4.43 6.26 5.04
CA LEU A 83 -4.66 7.44 5.88
C LEU A 83 -6.07 8.01 5.75
N ALA A 84 -6.57 8.11 4.51
CA ALA A 84 -7.85 8.75 4.22
C ALA A 84 -9.06 7.87 4.54
N LEU A 85 -8.98 6.56 4.33
CA LEU A 85 -10.12 5.65 4.40
C LEU A 85 -10.11 4.76 5.64
N ASN A 86 -8.94 4.37 6.14
CA ASN A 86 -8.80 3.56 7.35
C ASN A 86 -8.60 4.43 8.60
N GLU A 87 -8.06 5.65 8.46
CA GLU A 87 -7.81 6.61 9.56
C GLU A 87 -6.99 5.98 10.70
N PRO A 88 -5.82 5.35 10.42
CA PRO A 88 -5.03 4.70 11.45
C PRO A 88 -4.55 5.72 12.49
N ARG A 89 -4.47 5.32 13.76
CA ARG A 89 -3.81 6.13 14.80
C ARG A 89 -2.29 6.14 14.63
N LYS A 90 -1.72 5.09 14.03
CA LYS A 90 -0.32 4.96 13.67
C LYS A 90 -0.20 4.13 12.38
N LEU A 91 0.54 4.64 11.40
CA LEU A 91 0.90 3.94 10.18
C LEU A 91 2.42 3.82 10.10
N HIS A 92 2.91 2.60 10.00
CA HIS A 92 4.31 2.31 9.72
C HIS A 92 4.46 2.05 8.22
N LEU A 93 5.46 2.69 7.61
CA LEU A 93 5.82 2.55 6.19
C LEU A 93 7.19 1.89 6.11
N VAL A 94 7.25 0.70 5.52
CA VAL A 94 8.50 -0.06 5.37
C VAL A 94 8.79 -0.25 3.89
N ASP A 95 9.92 0.29 3.45
CA ASP A 95 10.43 0.12 2.10
C ASP A 95 11.95 0.36 2.11
N PRO A 96 12.75 -0.40 1.37
CA PRO A 96 14.18 -0.16 1.32
C PRO A 96 14.53 1.18 0.66
N TRP A 97 13.89 1.55 -0.44
CA TRP A 97 14.29 2.69 -1.29
C TRP A 97 15.78 2.76 -1.56
N PHE A 98 16.42 1.59 -1.69
CA PHE A 98 17.81 1.44 -2.10
C PHE A 98 17.99 0.15 -2.90
N THR A 99 19.09 0.07 -3.65
CA THR A 99 19.47 -1.11 -4.42
C THR A 99 20.20 -2.12 -3.53
N LYS A 100 20.32 -3.37 -4.00
CA LYS A 100 21.27 -4.35 -3.46
C LYS A 100 22.71 -3.85 -3.66
N ASP A 101 23.66 -4.51 -3.00
CA ASP A 101 25.10 -4.17 -3.09
C ASP A 101 25.65 -4.26 -4.53
N ASP A 102 25.06 -5.12 -5.36
CA ASP A 102 25.39 -5.25 -6.80
C ASP A 102 24.66 -4.22 -7.68
N GLY A 103 23.91 -3.28 -7.10
CA GLY A 103 23.13 -2.27 -7.79
C GLY A 103 21.81 -2.76 -8.38
N THR A 104 21.38 -4.00 -8.10
CA THR A 104 20.09 -4.53 -8.58
C THR A 104 18.93 -4.12 -7.66
N LEU A 105 17.70 -4.15 -8.20
CA LEU A 105 16.48 -3.92 -7.42
C LEU A 105 16.10 -5.18 -6.62
N TYR A 106 15.34 -4.99 -5.54
CA TYR A 106 14.81 -6.10 -4.74
C TYR A 106 13.59 -6.77 -5.39
N ASP A 107 12.78 -6.02 -6.15
CA ASP A 107 11.48 -6.47 -6.65
C ASP A 107 11.33 -6.49 -8.18
N GLY A 108 12.40 -6.38 -8.92
CA GLY A 108 12.24 -6.35 -10.36
C GLY A 108 13.53 -6.32 -11.19
N PRO A 109 13.38 -6.34 -12.51
CA PRO A 109 14.52 -6.26 -13.40
C PRO A 109 15.10 -4.85 -13.38
N THR A 110 16.37 -4.73 -13.01
CA THR A 110 17.14 -3.48 -13.14
C THR A 110 17.32 -3.01 -14.58
N GLN A 111 17.00 -3.87 -15.56
CA GLN A 111 17.09 -3.59 -17.00
C GLN A 111 16.28 -2.36 -17.47
N GLN A 112 15.31 -1.90 -16.67
CA GLN A 112 14.60 -0.64 -16.93
C GLN A 112 15.45 0.61 -16.68
N PHE A 113 16.61 0.47 -16.01
CA PHE A 113 17.53 1.56 -15.72
C PHE A 113 18.81 1.41 -16.53
N ALA A 114 19.36 2.51 -17.00
CA ALA A 114 20.61 2.51 -17.78
C ALA A 114 21.84 2.18 -16.92
N SER A 115 21.77 2.39 -15.60
CA SER A 115 22.85 2.06 -14.66
C SER A 115 22.32 1.88 -13.22
N ALA A 116 23.17 1.32 -12.34
CA ALA A 116 22.90 1.19 -10.92
C ALA A 116 22.73 2.57 -10.23
N GLU A 117 23.52 3.56 -10.67
CA GLU A 117 23.42 4.94 -10.15
C GLU A 117 22.06 5.55 -10.50
N GLN A 118 21.54 5.30 -11.71
CA GLN A 118 20.21 5.77 -12.10
C GLN A 118 19.11 5.09 -11.26
N ALA A 119 19.22 3.79 -11.01
CA ALA A 119 18.29 3.06 -10.14
C ALA A 119 18.33 3.61 -8.72
N SER A 120 19.52 3.80 -8.15
CA SER A 120 19.70 4.36 -6.81
C SER A 120 19.18 5.79 -6.69
N ALA A 121 19.43 6.65 -7.69
CA ALA A 121 18.90 8.01 -7.71
C ALA A 121 17.36 8.03 -7.75
N ARG A 122 16.74 7.14 -8.53
CA ARG A 122 15.29 7.02 -8.61
C ARG A 122 14.68 6.61 -7.27
N LEU A 123 15.27 5.62 -6.59
CA LEU A 123 14.81 5.16 -5.27
C LEU A 123 14.96 6.26 -4.20
N GLU A 124 16.06 7.03 -4.25
CA GLU A 124 16.27 8.19 -3.37
C GLU A 124 15.22 9.28 -3.61
N ASP A 125 14.86 9.53 -4.88
CA ASP A 125 13.81 10.49 -5.22
C ASP A 125 12.43 10.01 -4.73
N GLN A 126 12.13 8.71 -4.81
CA GLN A 126 10.91 8.13 -4.25
C GLN A 126 10.86 8.28 -2.72
N TYR A 127 11.94 7.97 -2.03
CA TYR A 127 12.04 8.17 -0.57
C TYR A 127 11.79 9.62 -0.18
N ARG A 128 12.44 10.57 -0.87
CA ARG A 128 12.22 12.01 -0.65
C ARG A 128 10.78 12.44 -0.97
N HIS A 129 10.20 11.89 -2.04
CA HIS A 129 8.80 12.15 -2.38
C HIS A 129 7.86 11.71 -1.26
N VAL A 130 7.98 10.48 -0.78
CA VAL A 130 7.14 9.93 0.30
C VAL A 130 7.31 10.73 1.60
N THR A 131 8.54 11.02 2.02
CA THR A 131 8.80 11.76 3.26
C THR A 131 8.34 13.21 3.20
N THR A 132 8.38 13.84 2.02
CA THR A 132 7.83 15.18 1.80
C THR A 132 6.31 15.18 1.78
N ARG A 133 5.71 14.22 1.05
CA ARG A 133 4.25 14.06 0.93
C ARG A 133 3.57 13.89 2.29
N PHE A 134 4.18 13.14 3.19
CA PHE A 134 3.65 12.83 4.51
C PHE A 134 4.36 13.57 5.64
N SER A 135 5.02 14.69 5.36
CA SER A 135 5.81 15.42 6.36
C SER A 135 5.01 15.84 7.60
N GLY A 136 3.74 16.22 7.43
CA GLY A 136 2.84 16.57 8.53
C GLY A 136 2.51 15.38 9.44
N GLU A 137 2.19 14.23 8.86
CA GLU A 137 1.89 12.99 9.57
C GLU A 137 3.13 12.41 10.25
N ILE A 138 4.30 12.55 9.63
CA ILE A 138 5.59 12.17 10.22
C ILE A 138 5.90 13.08 11.42
N ALA A 139 5.78 14.38 11.27
CA ALA A 139 6.05 15.35 12.33
C ALA A 139 5.09 15.17 13.53
N SER A 140 3.83 14.80 13.29
CA SER A 140 2.85 14.49 14.35
C SER A 140 3.04 13.12 14.99
N GLY A 141 3.95 12.29 14.45
CA GLY A 141 4.16 10.91 14.88
C GLY A 141 3.08 9.93 14.43
N ARG A 142 2.14 10.35 13.57
CA ARG A 142 1.10 9.48 13.02
C ARG A 142 1.67 8.51 11.97
N ILE A 143 2.68 8.93 11.20
CA ILE A 143 3.47 8.06 10.33
C ILE A 143 4.86 7.87 10.92
N GLU A 144 5.40 6.66 10.75
CA GLU A 144 6.78 6.32 10.99
C GLU A 144 7.33 5.59 9.77
N VAL A 145 8.44 6.11 9.23
CA VAL A 145 9.09 5.58 8.02
C VAL A 145 10.30 4.74 8.41
N HIS A 146 10.33 3.52 7.94
CA HIS A 146 11.42 2.55 8.13
C HIS A 146 12.09 2.29 6.79
N ARG A 147 13.21 2.96 6.53
CA ARG A 147 13.99 2.75 5.31
C ARG A 147 14.88 1.52 5.47
N THR A 148 14.29 0.34 5.31
CA THR A 148 14.95 -0.95 5.53
C THR A 148 14.21 -2.08 4.82
N LEU A 149 14.83 -3.25 4.76
CA LEU A 149 14.19 -4.46 4.26
C LEU A 149 13.13 -4.97 5.25
N SER A 150 12.06 -5.55 4.74
CA SER A 150 10.91 -6.05 5.49
C SER A 150 11.30 -7.01 6.62
N HIS A 151 12.15 -8.01 6.31
CA HIS A 151 12.62 -9.00 7.28
C HIS A 151 13.52 -8.42 8.38
N LEU A 152 14.15 -7.26 8.15
CA LEU A 152 14.92 -6.53 9.16
C LEU A 152 14.04 -5.57 9.97
N ALA A 153 12.91 -5.14 9.40
CA ALA A 153 11.92 -4.33 10.11
C ALA A 153 11.08 -5.16 11.09
N ALA A 154 10.61 -6.33 10.68
CA ALA A 154 9.69 -7.15 11.47
C ALA A 154 10.18 -7.43 12.90
N PRO A 155 11.45 -7.79 13.18
CA PRO A 155 11.94 -8.01 14.55
C PRO A 155 11.92 -6.77 15.46
N GLN A 156 11.81 -5.57 14.90
CA GLN A 156 11.77 -4.31 15.66
C GLN A 156 10.41 -4.09 16.33
N PHE A 157 9.39 -4.84 15.95
CA PHE A 157 8.05 -4.73 16.50
C PHE A 157 7.75 -5.85 17.48
N PRO A 158 7.03 -5.58 18.58
CA PRO A 158 6.55 -6.62 19.47
C PRO A 158 5.53 -7.52 18.76
N ASP A 159 5.33 -8.72 19.29
CA ASP A 159 4.25 -9.60 18.83
C ASP A 159 2.87 -8.97 19.13
N GLU A 160 1.88 -9.31 18.33
CA GLU A 160 0.51 -8.81 18.46
C GLU A 160 0.40 -7.27 18.48
N HIS A 161 1.22 -6.60 17.68
CA HIS A 161 1.30 -5.14 17.61
C HIS A 161 0.29 -4.52 16.62
N PHE A 162 0.19 -5.10 15.42
CA PHE A 162 -0.58 -4.53 14.32
C PHE A 162 -2.03 -5.01 14.31
N ASP A 163 -2.94 -4.09 14.06
CA ASP A 163 -4.35 -4.40 13.83
C ASP A 163 -4.57 -4.99 12.44
N TRP A 164 -3.80 -4.51 11.45
CA TRP A 164 -3.67 -5.14 10.15
C TRP A 164 -2.35 -4.76 9.46
N ILE A 165 -1.95 -5.57 8.48
CA ILE A 165 -0.69 -5.51 7.77
C ILE A 165 -0.98 -5.59 6.28
N TYR A 166 -0.35 -4.74 5.47
CA TYR A 166 -0.40 -4.82 4.03
C TYR A 166 0.97 -5.16 3.47
N VAL A 167 1.05 -6.18 2.61
CA VAL A 167 2.30 -6.67 2.01
C VAL A 167 2.21 -6.53 0.49
N ASP A 168 3.02 -5.64 -0.07
CA ASP A 168 3.15 -5.37 -1.51
C ASP A 168 4.61 -5.00 -1.84
N ALA A 169 5.57 -5.77 -1.31
CA ALA A 169 7.01 -5.54 -1.49
C ALA A 169 7.55 -6.36 -2.65
N SER A 170 8.34 -7.41 -2.38
CA SER A 170 8.79 -8.35 -3.41
C SER A 170 7.68 -9.32 -3.81
N HIS A 171 7.73 -9.79 -5.05
CA HIS A 171 6.75 -10.75 -5.57
C HIS A 171 7.36 -12.15 -5.76
N PHE A 172 8.66 -12.32 -5.49
CA PHE A 172 9.33 -13.61 -5.53
C PHE A 172 8.90 -14.48 -4.34
N TYR A 173 8.75 -15.78 -4.61
CA TYR A 173 8.22 -16.74 -3.64
C TYR A 173 8.93 -16.71 -2.28
N ASP A 174 10.26 -16.72 -2.27
CA ASP A 174 11.05 -16.78 -1.04
C ASP A 174 10.88 -15.50 -0.19
N ASP A 175 10.82 -14.35 -0.84
CA ASP A 175 10.65 -13.06 -0.17
C ASP A 175 9.25 -12.92 0.45
N VAL A 176 8.20 -13.26 -0.33
CA VAL A 176 6.80 -13.23 0.17
C VAL A 176 6.61 -14.20 1.32
N LYS A 177 7.22 -15.40 1.23
CA LYS A 177 7.17 -16.38 2.32
C LYS A 177 7.81 -15.83 3.60
N VAL A 178 9.00 -15.24 3.47
CA VAL A 178 9.71 -14.60 4.60
C VAL A 178 8.86 -13.49 5.21
N ASP A 179 8.23 -12.64 4.39
CA ASP A 179 7.39 -11.56 4.88
C ASP A 179 6.16 -12.07 5.64
N LEU A 180 5.45 -13.06 5.09
CA LEU A 180 4.31 -13.66 5.78
C LEU A 180 4.70 -14.28 7.12
N GLU A 181 5.81 -15.05 7.15
CA GLU A 181 6.30 -15.70 8.36
C GLU A 181 6.79 -14.69 9.41
N ALA A 182 7.50 -13.64 9.00
CA ALA A 182 8.05 -12.63 9.88
C ALA A 182 6.97 -11.70 10.49
N PHE A 183 5.96 -11.32 9.69
CA PHE A 183 4.92 -10.39 10.14
C PHE A 183 3.72 -11.07 10.78
N TRP A 184 3.51 -12.38 10.57
CA TRP A 184 2.39 -13.08 11.21
C TRP A 184 2.39 -13.03 12.75
N PRO A 185 3.51 -13.23 13.45
CA PRO A 185 3.55 -13.04 14.91
C PRO A 185 3.17 -11.63 15.34
N LYS A 186 3.53 -10.61 14.52
CA LYS A 186 3.30 -9.17 14.78
C LYS A 186 1.85 -8.76 14.63
N LEU A 187 1.04 -9.58 13.96
CA LEU A 187 -0.39 -9.36 13.81
C LEU A 187 -1.14 -9.75 15.09
N LYS A 188 -2.06 -8.90 15.54
CA LYS A 188 -2.96 -9.21 16.66
C LYS A 188 -3.92 -10.35 16.32
N ARG A 189 -4.41 -11.03 17.33
CA ARG A 189 -5.55 -11.94 17.19
C ARG A 189 -6.76 -11.18 16.67
N GLY A 190 -7.47 -11.77 15.70
CA GLY A 190 -8.59 -11.12 15.01
C GLY A 190 -8.18 -10.14 13.91
N GLY A 191 -6.89 -9.79 13.82
CA GLY A 191 -6.32 -8.91 12.79
C GLY A 191 -6.18 -9.57 11.42
N TYR A 192 -5.69 -8.79 10.45
CA TYR A 192 -5.61 -9.22 9.06
C TYR A 192 -4.22 -8.94 8.45
N ILE A 193 -3.72 -9.88 7.66
CA ILE A 193 -2.71 -9.62 6.62
C ILE A 193 -3.41 -9.59 5.26
N ALA A 194 -3.19 -8.52 4.52
CA ALA A 194 -3.61 -8.37 3.12
C ALA A 194 -2.38 -8.12 2.23
N GLY A 195 -2.50 -8.37 0.94
CA GLY A 195 -1.45 -8.03 -0.01
C GLY A 195 -1.90 -8.10 -1.46
N ASP A 196 -1.05 -7.62 -2.38
CA ASP A 196 -1.31 -7.55 -3.82
C ASP A 196 -0.77 -8.76 -4.59
N ASP A 197 -1.03 -8.76 -5.87
CA ASP A 197 -0.50 -9.64 -6.91
C ASP A 197 -0.77 -11.15 -6.74
N TYR A 198 -1.75 -11.53 -5.89
CA TYR A 198 -2.25 -12.89 -5.88
C TYR A 198 -2.92 -13.21 -7.23
N ASP A 199 -2.65 -14.41 -7.75
CA ASP A 199 -3.14 -14.90 -9.06
C ASP A 199 -2.66 -14.02 -10.25
N ARG A 200 -1.52 -13.35 -10.11
CA ARG A 200 -0.84 -12.64 -11.20
C ARG A 200 0.44 -13.35 -11.63
N ARG A 201 0.71 -13.27 -12.92
CA ARG A 201 1.97 -13.70 -13.51
C ARG A 201 2.87 -12.51 -13.80
N GLY A 202 4.15 -12.68 -13.51
CA GLY A 202 5.21 -11.79 -13.87
C GLY A 202 6.50 -12.56 -14.01
N ILE A 203 7.63 -11.89 -13.92
CA ILE A 203 8.96 -12.53 -13.87
C ILE A 203 9.13 -13.42 -12.61
N TRP A 204 8.25 -13.26 -11.63
CA TRP A 204 8.20 -14.01 -10.37
C TRP A 204 7.36 -15.29 -10.43
N GLU A 205 6.86 -15.70 -11.59
CA GLU A 205 6.20 -16.99 -11.86
C GLU A 205 5.17 -17.44 -10.81
N HIS A 206 4.20 -16.60 -10.45
CA HIS A 206 3.24 -16.88 -9.38
C HIS A 206 3.84 -16.98 -7.96
N GLY A 207 4.96 -16.32 -7.69
CA GLY A 207 5.61 -16.38 -6.39
C GLY A 207 4.68 -16.02 -5.23
N VAL A 208 3.90 -14.94 -5.38
CA VAL A 208 2.90 -14.52 -4.37
C VAL A 208 1.86 -15.61 -4.15
N THR A 209 1.25 -16.14 -5.21
CA THR A 209 0.22 -17.18 -5.11
C THR A 209 0.75 -18.41 -4.39
N ARG A 210 1.94 -18.89 -4.77
CA ARG A 210 2.55 -20.07 -4.15
C ARG A 210 2.84 -19.87 -2.67
N ALA A 211 3.43 -18.74 -2.31
CA ALA A 211 3.77 -18.44 -0.91
C ALA A 211 2.51 -18.32 -0.04
N VAL A 212 1.47 -17.64 -0.53
CA VAL A 212 0.20 -17.48 0.18
C VAL A 212 -0.51 -18.81 0.33
N ASP A 213 -0.60 -19.63 -0.73
CA ASP A 213 -1.27 -20.93 -0.69
C ASP A 213 -0.58 -21.91 0.26
N GLU A 214 0.75 -21.95 0.25
CA GLU A 214 1.54 -22.74 1.20
C GLU A 214 1.33 -22.27 2.64
N PHE A 215 1.32 -20.97 2.86
CA PHE A 215 1.08 -20.40 4.18
C PHE A 215 -0.33 -20.74 4.69
N VAL A 216 -1.35 -20.68 3.83
CA VAL A 216 -2.72 -21.12 4.13
C VAL A 216 -2.78 -22.63 4.43
N ALA A 217 -2.09 -23.44 3.63
CA ALA A 217 -2.06 -24.90 3.81
C ALA A 217 -1.37 -25.33 5.12
N SER A 218 -0.51 -24.50 5.71
CA SER A 218 0.07 -24.75 7.04
C SER A 218 -0.97 -24.75 8.19
N GLY A 219 -2.21 -24.29 7.92
CA GLY A 219 -3.28 -24.18 8.90
C GLY A 219 -3.15 -23.00 9.87
N VAL A 220 -2.12 -22.17 9.70
CA VAL A 220 -1.87 -20.98 10.54
C VAL A 220 -2.90 -19.88 10.33
N PRO A 221 -3.21 -19.44 9.08
CA PRO A 221 -4.33 -18.52 8.83
C PRO A 221 -5.65 -19.26 8.76
N GLN A 222 -6.74 -18.59 9.14
CA GLN A 222 -8.05 -19.21 9.24
C GLN A 222 -8.98 -18.99 8.08
N LYS A 223 -8.78 -17.85 7.38
CA LYS A 223 -9.66 -17.47 6.29
C LYS A 223 -8.84 -16.71 5.25
N ILE A 224 -8.99 -17.14 4.01
CA ILE A 224 -8.54 -16.43 2.84
C ILE A 224 -9.73 -15.83 2.11
N ARG A 225 -9.63 -14.58 1.72
CA ARG A 225 -10.55 -13.92 0.81
C ARG A 225 -9.74 -13.31 -0.32
N LEU A 226 -10.14 -13.59 -1.56
CA LEU A 226 -9.48 -13.11 -2.77
C LEU A 226 -10.40 -12.16 -3.51
N HIS A 227 -9.88 -11.01 -3.91
CA HIS A 227 -10.62 -10.06 -4.74
C HIS A 227 -9.65 -9.10 -5.44
N ASN A 228 -9.81 -8.89 -6.75
CA ASN A 228 -8.97 -7.98 -7.54
C ASN A 228 -7.45 -8.22 -7.37
N HIS A 229 -7.02 -9.47 -7.37
CA HIS A 229 -5.64 -9.89 -7.12
C HIS A 229 -5.12 -9.59 -5.69
N GLN A 230 -6.02 -9.22 -4.76
CA GLN A 230 -5.65 -9.06 -3.36
C GLN A 230 -5.93 -10.35 -2.60
N PHE A 231 -5.04 -10.73 -1.70
CA PHE A 231 -5.32 -11.74 -0.68
C PHE A 231 -5.62 -11.09 0.66
N LEU A 232 -6.42 -11.77 1.49
CA LEU A 232 -6.78 -11.33 2.83
C LEU A 232 -6.84 -12.54 3.76
N LEU A 233 -5.93 -12.60 4.71
CA LEU A 233 -5.79 -13.65 5.71
C LEU A 233 -6.17 -13.09 7.08
N ARG A 234 -6.86 -13.87 7.89
CA ARG A 234 -7.24 -13.48 9.24
C ARG A 234 -6.54 -14.36 10.27
N LYS A 235 -5.99 -13.76 11.32
CA LYS A 235 -5.46 -14.44 12.52
C LYS A 235 -6.59 -14.65 13.55
N ARG A 236 -6.76 -15.87 14.08
CA ARG A 236 -7.73 -16.17 15.17
C ARG A 236 -7.22 -15.73 16.51
#